data_69104984bc51823b47fe9a951118d507
#
_entry.id   69104984bc51823b47fe9a951118d507
#
_cell.length_a   1.000
_cell.length_b   1.000
_cell.length_c   1.000
_cell.angle_alpha   90.00
_cell.angle_beta   90.00
_cell.angle_gamma   90.00
#
_symmetry.space_group_name_H-M   'P 1'
#
loop_
_entity.id
_entity.type
_entity.pdbx_description
1 polymer ?
#
loop_
_entity_poly.entity_id
_entity_poly.type
_entity_poly.pdbx_seq_one_letter_code
_entity_poly.pdbx_strand_id
1 'polypeptide(L)'
;MSSRGYPCTPNNIKQVMFPADHCIILPNPRGTAPGCIMEKNGKAAILMPGPPWEMEPMFEEEVVPYLQKRSNCMFHSRTIRIFGKGESQVEYAIKDIVDAQSNPTIAPYAKAAETTLRITARCGSEEEGEKLIQPVMQAIEDRVGEFIYSTHGREMHEVCAELLKASGLKIAVAESCTGGMIASRLISVPGSSEWFMEGAVTYSCDSKMRRLGVKAETLEKYTDVSAETAKEMADGIRLQSGADIGISTTGYAGPTGAPGLIGQVFIAVSTEEGCNAYEVNLKGNRERVRDGAVLNALNLLRKQIIAKNRCNLDINVL
;
A
#
# COMPACT_ATOMS: atom_id res chain seq x y z
N MET A 1 -0.54 4.61 -35.71
CA MET A 1 0.87 5.07 -35.71
C MET A 1 1.02 6.40 -36.42
N SER A 2 0.54 6.56 -37.65
CA SER A 2 0.60 7.86 -38.34
C SER A 2 -0.06 9.03 -37.59
N SER A 3 -1.15 8.78 -36.87
CA SER A 3 -1.82 9.78 -36.03
C SER A 3 -1.01 10.23 -34.80
N ARG A 4 0.04 9.49 -34.43
CA ARG A 4 0.96 9.81 -33.31
C ARG A 4 2.34 10.27 -33.76
N GLY A 5 2.55 10.51 -35.11
CA GLY A 5 3.81 11.00 -35.68
C GLY A 5 4.96 9.98 -35.72
N TYR A 6 4.72 8.70 -35.43
CA TYR A 6 5.74 7.66 -35.52
C TYR A 6 5.73 6.98 -36.89
N PRO A 7 6.89 6.80 -37.56
CA PRO A 7 6.98 6.07 -38.81
C PRO A 7 6.64 4.59 -38.59
N CYS A 8 5.79 4.04 -39.45
CA CYS A 8 5.46 2.62 -39.45
C CYS A 8 6.63 1.82 -40.03
N THR A 9 7.23 0.94 -39.24
CA THR A 9 8.34 0.08 -39.68
C THR A 9 7.82 -1.29 -40.13
N PRO A 10 8.59 -2.10 -40.91
CA PRO A 10 8.19 -3.46 -41.28
C PRO A 10 7.90 -4.37 -40.04
N ASN A 11 8.56 -4.14 -38.93
CA ASN A 11 8.30 -4.86 -37.67
C ASN A 11 6.92 -4.54 -37.09
N ASN A 12 6.43 -3.32 -37.27
CA ASN A 12 5.09 -2.95 -36.81
C ASN A 12 3.99 -3.62 -37.65
N ILE A 13 4.25 -3.90 -38.94
CA ILE A 13 3.30 -4.60 -39.81
C ILE A 13 3.08 -6.04 -39.32
N LYS A 14 4.14 -6.71 -38.84
CA LYS A 14 4.01 -8.07 -38.26
C LYS A 14 3.10 -8.13 -37.02
N GLN A 15 3.04 -7.04 -36.23
CA GLN A 15 2.22 -6.96 -35.03
C GLN A 15 0.72 -6.90 -35.30
N VAL A 16 0.31 -6.60 -36.52
CA VAL A 16 -1.10 -6.49 -36.94
C VAL A 16 -1.53 -7.62 -37.87
N MET A 17 -0.69 -8.65 -38.05
CA MET A 17 -1.02 -9.83 -38.83
C MET A 17 -1.74 -10.85 -37.95
N PHE A 18 -3.04 -11.01 -38.16
CA PHE A 18 -3.89 -11.95 -37.43
C PHE A 18 -4.47 -13.00 -38.38
N PRO A 19 -4.87 -14.19 -37.90
CA PRO A 19 -5.62 -15.14 -38.69
C PRO A 19 -6.90 -14.49 -39.26
N ALA A 20 -7.23 -14.81 -40.51
CA ALA A 20 -8.42 -14.25 -41.15
C ALA A 20 -9.73 -14.76 -40.52
N ASP A 21 -9.72 -15.99 -40.02
CA ASP A 21 -10.89 -16.66 -39.47
C ASP A 21 -10.79 -16.82 -37.93
N HIS A 22 -11.93 -16.71 -37.25
CA HIS A 22 -12.07 -16.97 -35.82
C HIS A 22 -11.20 -16.07 -34.91
N CYS A 23 -10.89 -14.84 -35.36
CA CYS A 23 -10.07 -13.88 -34.63
C CYS A 23 -10.85 -12.59 -34.37
N ILE A 24 -10.98 -12.23 -33.09
CA ILE A 24 -11.51 -10.94 -32.63
C ILE A 24 -10.31 -10.05 -32.32
N ILE A 25 -10.18 -8.91 -32.96
CA ILE A 25 -9.09 -7.96 -32.71
C ILE A 25 -9.47 -7.09 -31.54
N LEU A 26 -8.55 -6.97 -30.56
CA LEU A 26 -8.68 -6.09 -29.39
C LEU A 26 -7.90 -4.81 -29.68
N PRO A 27 -8.58 -3.63 -29.76
CA PRO A 27 -7.92 -2.37 -30.02
C PRO A 27 -6.99 -1.97 -28.87
N ASN A 28 -5.85 -1.36 -29.22
CA ASN A 28 -4.88 -0.83 -28.25
C ASN A 28 -4.71 0.69 -28.43
N PRO A 29 -5.53 1.52 -27.76
CA PRO A 29 -5.39 2.97 -27.84
C PRO A 29 -4.14 3.49 -27.12
N ARG A 30 -3.52 2.68 -26.25
CA ARG A 30 -2.36 3.05 -25.40
C ARG A 30 -1.02 2.65 -25.99
N GLY A 31 -1.01 1.70 -26.94
CA GLY A 31 0.21 1.18 -27.56
C GLY A 31 0.10 1.01 -29.08
N THR A 32 1.03 0.24 -29.65
CA THR A 32 1.12 0.01 -31.09
C THR A 32 0.66 -1.38 -31.51
N ALA A 33 0.73 -2.35 -30.61
CA ALA A 33 0.36 -3.74 -30.88
C ALA A 33 -1.07 -4.01 -30.36
N PRO A 34 -2.03 -4.33 -31.23
CA PRO A 34 -3.35 -4.78 -30.81
C PRO A 34 -3.25 -6.16 -30.16
N GLY A 35 -4.25 -6.51 -29.33
CA GLY A 35 -4.47 -7.85 -28.88
C GLY A 35 -5.41 -8.63 -29.80
N CYS A 36 -5.61 -9.91 -29.51
CA CYS A 36 -6.64 -10.69 -30.20
C CYS A 36 -7.17 -11.85 -29.35
N ILE A 37 -8.39 -12.27 -29.68
CA ILE A 37 -9.02 -13.48 -29.16
C ILE A 37 -9.21 -14.43 -30.34
N MET A 38 -8.63 -15.60 -30.26
CA MET A 38 -8.80 -16.66 -31.26
C MET A 38 -9.65 -17.78 -30.69
N GLU A 39 -10.73 -18.15 -31.39
CA GLU A 39 -11.67 -19.17 -30.94
C GLU A 39 -11.61 -20.41 -31.82
N LYS A 40 -11.54 -21.59 -31.20
CA LYS A 40 -11.64 -22.87 -31.89
C LYS A 40 -12.14 -23.95 -30.97
N ASN A 41 -13.12 -24.72 -31.41
CA ASN A 41 -13.66 -25.89 -30.69
C ASN A 41 -14.10 -25.55 -29.24
N GLY A 42 -14.77 -24.43 -29.02
CA GLY A 42 -15.23 -24.00 -27.70
C GLY A 42 -14.12 -23.48 -26.75
N LYS A 43 -12.87 -23.44 -27.23
CA LYS A 43 -11.71 -22.87 -26.48
C LYS A 43 -11.35 -21.51 -27.05
N ALA A 44 -10.81 -20.63 -26.21
CA ALA A 44 -10.31 -19.32 -26.61
C ALA A 44 -8.86 -19.17 -26.19
N ALA A 45 -8.03 -18.62 -27.08
CA ALA A 45 -6.69 -18.13 -26.78
C ALA A 45 -6.71 -16.63 -26.87
N ILE A 46 -6.26 -15.95 -25.81
CA ILE A 46 -6.26 -14.49 -25.69
C ILE A 46 -4.81 -14.00 -25.67
N LEU A 47 -4.47 -13.16 -26.63
CA LEU A 47 -3.15 -12.56 -26.73
C LEU A 47 -3.27 -11.06 -26.45
N MET A 48 -2.41 -10.56 -25.58
CA MET A 48 -2.36 -9.15 -25.19
C MET A 48 -0.92 -8.64 -25.27
N PRO A 49 -0.70 -7.30 -25.35
CA PRO A 49 0.62 -6.69 -25.24
C PRO A 49 1.29 -7.05 -23.90
N GLY A 50 2.64 -7.10 -23.89
CA GLY A 50 3.41 -7.38 -22.67
C GLY A 50 3.47 -6.24 -21.65
N PRO A 51 3.59 -4.95 -22.06
CA PRO A 51 3.68 -3.84 -21.11
C PRO A 51 2.40 -3.72 -20.24
N PRO A 52 2.52 -3.67 -18.89
CA PRO A 52 1.34 -3.63 -18.01
C PRO A 52 0.37 -2.50 -18.30
N TRP A 53 0.88 -1.30 -18.58
CA TRP A 53 0.05 -0.12 -18.90
C TRP A 53 -0.77 -0.23 -20.21
N GLU A 54 -0.46 -1.20 -21.06
CA GLU A 54 -1.23 -1.55 -22.27
C GLU A 54 -2.14 -2.74 -21.98
N MET A 55 -1.60 -3.76 -21.31
CA MET A 55 -2.25 -5.05 -21.06
C MET A 55 -3.40 -4.93 -20.08
N GLU A 56 -3.19 -4.28 -18.94
CA GLU A 56 -4.20 -4.18 -17.87
C GLU A 56 -5.48 -3.51 -18.35
N PRO A 57 -5.44 -2.32 -19.01
CA PRO A 57 -6.66 -1.72 -19.52
C PRO A 57 -7.32 -2.52 -20.64
N MET A 58 -6.55 -3.18 -21.51
CA MET A 58 -7.10 -4.05 -22.56
C MET A 58 -7.81 -5.26 -21.95
N PHE A 59 -7.24 -5.82 -20.88
CA PHE A 59 -7.87 -6.92 -20.13
C PHE A 59 -9.21 -6.49 -19.54
N GLU A 60 -9.24 -5.34 -18.87
CA GLU A 60 -10.44 -4.84 -18.21
C GLU A 60 -11.53 -4.42 -19.20
N GLU A 61 -11.16 -3.69 -20.26
CA GLU A 61 -12.11 -3.08 -21.19
C GLU A 61 -12.64 -4.07 -22.24
N GLU A 62 -11.82 -5.06 -22.65
CA GLU A 62 -12.14 -5.95 -23.77
C GLU A 62 -12.27 -7.42 -23.36
N VAL A 63 -11.29 -7.92 -22.58
CA VAL A 63 -11.23 -9.36 -22.25
C VAL A 63 -12.24 -9.74 -21.18
N VAL A 64 -12.37 -8.95 -20.13
CA VAL A 64 -13.34 -9.22 -19.03
C VAL A 64 -14.76 -9.28 -19.57
N PRO A 65 -15.27 -8.33 -20.38
CA PRO A 65 -16.61 -8.43 -20.97
C PRO A 65 -16.80 -9.65 -21.90
N TYR A 66 -15.75 -10.01 -22.63
CA TYR A 66 -15.79 -11.23 -23.47
C TYR A 66 -15.94 -12.50 -22.61
N LEU A 67 -15.18 -12.62 -21.53
CA LEU A 67 -15.24 -13.77 -20.61
C LEU A 67 -16.58 -13.81 -19.85
N GLN A 68 -17.09 -12.67 -19.41
CA GLN A 68 -18.38 -12.56 -18.72
C GLN A 68 -19.55 -13.06 -19.59
N LYS A 69 -19.56 -12.73 -20.90
CA LYS A 69 -20.58 -13.23 -21.82
C LYS A 69 -20.57 -14.75 -22.01
N ARG A 70 -19.46 -15.41 -21.73
CA ARG A 70 -19.27 -16.86 -21.85
C ARG A 70 -19.39 -17.61 -20.54
N SER A 71 -19.38 -16.92 -19.44
CA SER A 71 -19.48 -17.47 -18.09
C SER A 71 -20.90 -17.32 -17.56
N ASN A 72 -21.43 -18.40 -16.98
CA ASN A 72 -22.70 -18.36 -16.24
C ASN A 72 -22.49 -17.97 -14.77
N CYS A 73 -21.31 -17.53 -14.39
CA CYS A 73 -20.99 -17.09 -13.04
C CYS A 73 -19.98 -15.94 -13.07
N MET A 74 -19.97 -15.20 -12.00
CA MET A 74 -18.96 -14.18 -11.73
C MET A 74 -18.15 -14.55 -10.48
N PHE A 75 -17.03 -13.85 -10.28
CA PHE A 75 -16.24 -13.91 -9.06
C PHE A 75 -16.32 -12.58 -8.36
N HIS A 76 -16.78 -12.61 -7.11
CA HIS A 76 -16.71 -11.45 -6.22
C HIS A 76 -15.59 -11.68 -5.22
N SER A 77 -14.76 -10.64 -4.96
CA SER A 77 -13.59 -10.77 -4.08
C SER A 77 -13.51 -9.62 -3.09
N ARG A 78 -13.12 -9.96 -1.86
CA ARG A 78 -12.72 -9.02 -0.82
C ARG A 78 -11.27 -9.27 -0.44
N THR A 79 -10.55 -8.21 -0.15
CA THR A 79 -9.15 -8.29 0.25
C THR A 79 -8.98 -7.69 1.63
N ILE A 80 -8.49 -8.51 2.57
CA ILE A 80 -8.14 -8.10 3.92
C ILE A 80 -6.64 -7.85 3.96
N ARG A 81 -6.23 -6.73 4.55
CA ARG A 81 -4.83 -6.41 4.79
C ARG A 81 -4.52 -6.40 6.27
N ILE A 82 -3.46 -7.11 6.66
CA ILE A 82 -3.05 -7.38 8.03
C ILE A 82 -1.64 -6.87 8.21
N PHE A 83 -1.41 -6.09 9.28
CA PHE A 83 -0.10 -5.57 9.65
C PHE A 83 0.33 -6.06 11.03
N GLY A 84 1.62 -6.43 11.18
CA GLY A 84 2.19 -6.83 12.46
C GLY A 84 2.07 -8.32 12.80
N LYS A 85 1.47 -9.12 11.89
CA LYS A 85 1.52 -10.59 11.95
C LYS A 85 2.07 -11.16 10.64
N GLY A 86 3.00 -12.10 10.76
CA GLY A 86 3.54 -12.83 9.60
C GLY A 86 2.53 -13.82 9.02
N GLU A 87 2.69 -14.17 7.75
CA GLU A 87 1.81 -15.09 7.01
C GLU A 87 1.53 -16.40 7.77
N SER A 88 2.57 -17.08 8.23
CA SER A 88 2.41 -18.34 8.97
C SER A 88 1.61 -18.22 10.27
N GLN A 89 1.68 -17.06 10.95
CA GLN A 89 0.89 -16.80 12.15
C GLN A 89 -0.58 -16.55 11.81
N VAL A 90 -0.84 -15.85 10.70
CA VAL A 90 -2.20 -15.62 10.19
C VAL A 90 -2.80 -16.93 9.72
N GLU A 91 -2.09 -17.70 8.89
CA GLU A 91 -2.54 -19.01 8.43
C GLU A 91 -2.86 -19.97 9.58
N TYR A 92 -2.01 -20.03 10.59
CA TYR A 92 -2.25 -20.83 11.78
C TYR A 92 -3.53 -20.41 12.51
N ALA A 93 -3.76 -19.10 12.65
CA ALA A 93 -4.92 -18.57 13.35
C ALA A 93 -6.25 -18.84 12.62
N ILE A 94 -6.22 -18.97 11.30
CA ILE A 94 -7.42 -19.20 10.47
C ILE A 94 -7.42 -20.59 9.80
N LYS A 95 -6.56 -21.50 10.26
CA LYS A 95 -6.33 -22.80 9.58
C LYS A 95 -7.61 -23.60 9.38
N ASP A 96 -8.46 -23.68 10.37
CA ASP A 96 -9.74 -24.41 10.28
C ASP A 96 -10.71 -23.78 9.28
N ILE A 97 -10.71 -22.45 9.12
CA ILE A 97 -11.50 -21.76 8.10
C ILE A 97 -10.97 -22.11 6.69
N VAL A 98 -9.64 -22.12 6.53
CA VAL A 98 -8.99 -22.45 5.26
C VAL A 98 -9.21 -23.94 4.92
N ASP A 99 -9.06 -24.83 5.89
CA ASP A 99 -9.26 -26.29 5.68
C ASP A 99 -10.71 -26.64 5.30
N ALA A 100 -11.69 -25.88 5.81
CA ALA A 100 -13.13 -26.10 5.54
C ALA A 100 -13.64 -25.34 4.30
N GLN A 101 -12.80 -24.54 3.63
CA GLN A 101 -13.23 -23.70 2.52
C GLN A 101 -13.69 -24.50 1.31
N SER A 102 -14.73 -23.99 0.65
CA SER A 102 -15.22 -24.49 -0.65
C SER A 102 -15.61 -23.34 -1.56
N ASN A 103 -16.55 -22.54 -1.12
CA ASN A 103 -16.98 -21.27 -1.73
C ASN A 103 -17.54 -20.36 -0.62
N PRO A 104 -16.86 -19.26 -0.27
CA PRO A 104 -15.69 -18.69 -0.93
C PRO A 104 -14.36 -19.40 -0.63
N THR A 105 -13.34 -19.12 -1.44
CA THR A 105 -11.95 -19.53 -1.21
C THR A 105 -11.12 -18.41 -0.61
N ILE A 106 -10.11 -18.76 0.19
CA ILE A 106 -9.19 -17.82 0.84
C ILE A 106 -7.79 -18.08 0.30
N ALA A 107 -7.12 -17.04 -0.18
CA ALA A 107 -5.74 -17.10 -0.65
C ALA A 107 -4.88 -16.09 0.13
N PRO A 108 -3.90 -16.58 0.94
CA PRO A 108 -2.93 -15.72 1.59
C PRO A 108 -1.84 -15.27 0.62
N TYR A 109 -1.35 -14.05 0.80
CA TYR A 109 -0.22 -13.47 0.08
C TYR A 109 0.67 -12.73 1.06
N ALA A 110 1.96 -13.11 1.10
CA ALA A 110 2.96 -12.38 1.86
C ALA A 110 3.48 -11.19 1.06
N LYS A 111 3.52 -10.03 1.69
CA LYS A 111 4.29 -8.86 1.28
C LYS A 111 5.32 -8.53 2.35
N ALA A 112 6.26 -7.63 2.06
CA ALA A 112 7.21 -7.17 3.07
C ALA A 112 6.45 -6.51 4.23
N ALA A 113 6.51 -7.12 5.43
CA ALA A 113 5.86 -6.69 6.67
C ALA A 113 4.32 -6.68 6.68
N GLU A 114 3.65 -7.21 5.67
CA GLU A 114 2.19 -7.30 5.58
C GLU A 114 1.76 -8.71 5.16
N THR A 115 0.59 -9.13 5.64
CA THR A 115 -0.11 -10.31 5.14
C THR A 115 -1.43 -9.86 4.50
N THR A 116 -1.70 -10.34 3.31
CA THR A 116 -2.94 -10.06 2.58
C THR A 116 -3.73 -11.35 2.43
N LEU A 117 -5.02 -11.32 2.74
CA LEU A 117 -5.94 -12.43 2.49
C LEU A 117 -6.93 -11.99 1.41
N ARG A 118 -7.01 -12.72 0.30
CA ARG A 118 -8.05 -12.53 -0.69
C ARG A 118 -9.11 -13.62 -0.55
N ILE A 119 -10.32 -13.20 -0.28
CA ILE A 119 -11.50 -14.06 -0.17
C ILE A 119 -12.28 -13.93 -1.47
N THR A 120 -12.51 -15.02 -2.19
CA THR A 120 -13.15 -15.01 -3.50
C THR A 120 -14.33 -15.96 -3.54
N ALA A 121 -15.51 -15.45 -3.81
CA ALA A 121 -16.74 -16.20 -4.00
C ALA A 121 -17.06 -16.36 -5.50
N ARG A 122 -17.43 -17.56 -5.91
CA ARG A 122 -18.10 -17.81 -7.19
C ARG A 122 -19.60 -17.63 -6.96
N CYS A 123 -20.25 -16.75 -7.72
CA CYS A 123 -21.63 -16.31 -7.50
C CYS A 123 -22.33 -15.93 -8.81
N GLY A 124 -23.63 -15.72 -8.75
CA GLY A 124 -24.45 -15.26 -9.87
C GLY A 124 -24.61 -13.73 -9.87
N SER A 125 -24.42 -13.07 -8.71
CA SER A 125 -24.48 -11.62 -8.57
C SER A 125 -23.50 -11.13 -7.49
N GLU A 126 -23.19 -9.82 -7.51
CA GLU A 126 -22.33 -9.20 -6.51
C GLU A 126 -22.93 -9.32 -5.09
N GLU A 127 -24.24 -9.15 -4.97
CA GLU A 127 -24.95 -9.28 -3.69
C GLU A 127 -24.87 -10.72 -3.11
N GLU A 128 -24.96 -11.73 -3.99
CA GLU A 128 -24.77 -13.13 -3.58
C GLU A 128 -23.32 -13.36 -3.13
N GLY A 129 -22.36 -12.82 -3.88
CA GLY A 129 -20.94 -12.90 -3.54
C GLY A 129 -20.63 -12.28 -2.17
N GLU A 130 -21.18 -11.12 -1.89
CA GLU A 130 -21.02 -10.44 -0.59
C GLU A 130 -21.62 -11.27 0.55
N LYS A 131 -22.82 -11.83 0.37
CA LYS A 131 -23.46 -12.71 1.37
C LYS A 131 -22.64 -13.97 1.68
N LEU A 132 -21.94 -14.50 0.68
CA LEU A 132 -21.05 -15.66 0.87
C LEU A 132 -19.76 -15.28 1.60
N ILE A 133 -19.19 -14.10 1.32
CA ILE A 133 -17.93 -13.62 1.87
C ILE A 133 -18.08 -13.15 3.31
N GLN A 134 -19.17 -12.45 3.63
CA GLN A 134 -19.35 -11.78 4.93
C GLN A 134 -19.16 -12.70 6.16
N PRO A 135 -19.73 -13.93 6.22
CA PRO A 135 -19.49 -14.81 7.36
C PRO A 135 -18.03 -15.23 7.53
N VAL A 136 -17.31 -15.40 6.42
CA VAL A 136 -15.88 -15.76 6.43
C VAL A 136 -15.03 -14.57 6.89
N MET A 137 -15.35 -13.35 6.43
CA MET A 137 -14.71 -12.14 6.92
C MET A 137 -14.89 -11.98 8.42
N GLN A 138 -16.11 -12.12 8.94
CA GLN A 138 -16.38 -12.02 10.37
C GLN A 138 -15.58 -13.07 11.17
N ALA A 139 -15.53 -14.31 10.71
CA ALA A 139 -14.75 -15.36 11.37
C ALA A 139 -13.24 -15.07 11.38
N ILE A 140 -12.72 -14.40 10.35
CA ILE A 140 -11.32 -13.94 10.31
C ILE A 140 -11.11 -12.75 11.25
N GLU A 141 -12.02 -11.78 11.26
CA GLU A 141 -11.98 -10.61 12.15
C GLU A 141 -12.00 -11.00 13.61
N ASP A 142 -12.81 -11.99 14.00
CA ASP A 142 -12.87 -12.50 15.38
C ASP A 142 -11.52 -13.06 15.88
N ARG A 143 -10.61 -13.46 14.98
CA ARG A 143 -9.32 -14.08 15.32
C ARG A 143 -8.12 -13.18 15.18
N VAL A 144 -8.13 -12.31 14.18
CA VAL A 144 -6.98 -11.45 13.83
C VAL A 144 -7.37 -9.99 13.64
N GLY A 145 -8.57 -9.58 14.01
CA GLY A 145 -9.13 -8.26 13.76
C GLY A 145 -8.28 -7.11 14.25
N GLU A 146 -7.62 -7.26 15.41
CA GLU A 146 -6.72 -6.22 15.95
C GLU A 146 -5.55 -5.84 15.02
N PHE A 147 -5.17 -6.76 14.09
CA PHE A 147 -4.10 -6.58 13.13
C PHE A 147 -4.62 -6.14 11.75
N ILE A 148 -5.93 -6.22 11.52
CA ILE A 148 -6.55 -5.78 10.25
C ILE A 148 -6.54 -4.25 10.20
N TYR A 149 -6.04 -3.72 9.11
CA TYR A 149 -6.08 -2.28 8.88
C TYR A 149 -6.94 -1.89 7.66
N SER A 150 -7.29 -2.85 6.81
CA SER A 150 -8.21 -2.65 5.70
C SER A 150 -8.94 -3.94 5.35
N THR A 151 -10.26 -3.84 5.15
CA THR A 151 -11.13 -4.91 4.67
C THR A 151 -11.50 -4.79 3.19
N HIS A 152 -11.04 -3.70 2.55
CA HIS A 152 -11.33 -3.34 1.16
C HIS A 152 -10.07 -3.34 0.27
N GLY A 153 -8.96 -3.91 0.76
CA GLY A 153 -7.72 -4.04 0.01
C GLY A 153 -6.88 -2.76 -0.12
N ARG A 154 -7.31 -1.66 0.50
CA ARG A 154 -6.58 -0.39 0.48
C ARG A 154 -5.23 -0.50 1.15
N GLU A 155 -4.23 0.18 0.61
CA GLU A 155 -2.89 0.21 1.22
C GLU A 155 -2.85 1.15 2.44
N MET A 156 -1.88 0.95 3.32
CA MET A 156 -1.78 1.67 4.59
C MET A 156 -1.80 3.19 4.41
N HIS A 157 -1.14 3.71 3.38
CA HIS A 157 -1.12 5.14 3.10
C HIS A 157 -2.48 5.67 2.59
N GLU A 158 -3.24 4.85 1.87
CA GLU A 158 -4.59 5.20 1.42
C GLU A 158 -5.56 5.28 2.61
N VAL A 159 -5.46 4.30 3.52
CA VAL A 159 -6.23 4.32 4.78
C VAL A 159 -5.87 5.55 5.63
N CYS A 160 -4.58 5.88 5.75
CA CYS A 160 -4.15 7.10 6.45
C CYS A 160 -4.73 8.37 5.79
N ALA A 161 -4.70 8.45 4.46
CA ALA A 161 -5.23 9.59 3.72
C ALA A 161 -6.73 9.79 3.95
N GLU A 162 -7.51 8.71 3.94
CA GLU A 162 -8.94 8.76 4.24
C GLU A 162 -9.23 9.23 5.66
N LEU A 163 -8.49 8.70 6.63
CA LEU A 163 -8.62 9.11 8.02
C LEU A 163 -8.24 10.58 8.22
N LEU A 164 -7.16 11.06 7.58
CA LEU A 164 -6.76 12.47 7.61
C LEU A 164 -7.84 13.37 6.99
N LYS A 165 -8.35 12.98 5.83
CA LYS A 165 -9.43 13.72 5.16
C LYS A 165 -10.70 13.75 6.00
N ALA A 166 -11.12 12.63 6.57
CA ALA A 166 -12.33 12.55 7.39
C ALA A 166 -12.21 13.33 8.70
N SER A 167 -11.00 13.39 9.28
CA SER A 167 -10.77 14.12 10.54
C SER A 167 -10.46 15.61 10.37
N GLY A 168 -10.13 16.06 9.16
CA GLY A 168 -9.63 17.42 8.89
C GLY A 168 -8.22 17.68 9.46
N LEU A 169 -7.53 16.65 10.00
CA LEU A 169 -6.20 16.79 10.57
C LEU A 169 -5.14 16.96 9.48
N LYS A 170 -4.13 17.75 9.78
CA LYS A 170 -2.99 18.02 8.91
C LYS A 170 -1.74 17.34 9.42
N ILE A 171 -0.92 16.84 8.50
CA ILE A 171 0.32 16.12 8.80
C ILE A 171 1.54 16.78 8.17
N ALA A 172 2.68 16.68 8.86
CA ALA A 172 4.00 16.91 8.31
C ALA A 172 4.97 15.77 8.70
N VAL A 173 5.97 15.50 7.85
CA VAL A 173 6.89 14.38 8.04
C VAL A 173 8.35 14.81 7.97
N ALA A 174 9.18 14.31 8.89
CA ALA A 174 10.63 14.50 8.93
C ALA A 174 11.32 13.15 8.74
N GLU A 175 11.99 12.96 7.63
CA GLU A 175 12.57 11.67 7.24
C GLU A 175 14.10 11.69 7.25
N SER A 176 14.72 10.66 7.83
CA SER A 176 16.14 10.40 7.70
C SER A 176 16.35 9.11 6.89
N CYS A 177 16.34 7.94 7.52
CA CYS A 177 16.62 6.67 6.85
C CYS A 177 15.60 6.28 5.76
N THR A 178 14.35 6.73 5.85
CA THR A 178 13.30 6.48 4.85
C THR A 178 13.43 7.36 3.61
N GLY A 179 14.09 8.53 3.71
CA GLY A 179 14.54 9.32 2.55
C GLY A 179 13.42 9.83 1.64
N GLY A 180 12.30 10.28 2.20
CA GLY A 180 11.16 10.83 1.46
C GLY A 180 10.10 9.78 1.08
N MET A 181 10.24 8.52 1.47
CA MET A 181 9.29 7.47 1.09
C MET A 181 7.93 7.62 1.78
N ILE A 182 7.87 8.12 3.02
CA ILE A 182 6.60 8.37 3.72
C ILE A 182 5.86 9.50 3.01
N ALA A 183 6.54 10.61 2.75
CA ALA A 183 5.99 11.74 2.02
C ALA A 183 5.51 11.30 0.62
N SER A 184 6.33 10.57 -0.12
CA SER A 184 5.98 10.05 -1.45
C SER A 184 4.72 9.20 -1.45
N ARG A 185 4.56 8.27 -0.49
CA ARG A 185 3.37 7.44 -0.39
C ARG A 185 2.12 8.24 -0.01
N LEU A 186 2.23 9.19 0.89
CA LEU A 186 1.09 10.02 1.30
C LEU A 186 0.63 10.93 0.16
N ILE A 187 1.56 11.60 -0.53
CA ILE A 187 1.21 12.50 -1.64
C ILE A 187 0.80 11.79 -2.93
N SER A 188 1.01 10.46 -3.04
CA SER A 188 0.49 9.67 -4.17
C SER A 188 -1.03 9.59 -4.18
N VAL A 189 -1.69 9.87 -3.04
CA VAL A 189 -3.14 9.89 -2.95
C VAL A 189 -3.68 11.24 -3.47
N PRO A 190 -4.56 11.25 -4.47
CA PRO A 190 -5.15 12.48 -4.99
C PRO A 190 -5.84 13.31 -3.90
N GLY A 191 -5.64 14.63 -3.93
CA GLY A 191 -6.18 15.55 -2.93
C GLY A 191 -5.32 15.69 -1.67
N SER A 192 -4.12 15.14 -1.65
CA SER A 192 -3.19 15.21 -0.50
C SER A 192 -2.84 16.64 -0.06
N SER A 193 -2.93 17.63 -0.95
CA SER A 193 -2.70 19.04 -0.62
C SER A 193 -3.67 19.61 0.43
N GLU A 194 -4.79 18.95 0.70
CA GLU A 194 -5.74 19.38 1.72
C GLU A 194 -5.25 19.08 3.15
N TRP A 195 -4.40 18.07 3.33
CA TRP A 195 -3.98 17.57 4.63
C TRP A 195 -2.47 17.34 4.79
N PHE A 196 -1.69 17.30 3.70
CA PHE A 196 -0.23 17.15 3.75
C PHE A 196 0.43 18.53 3.68
N MET A 197 1.09 18.95 4.77
CA MET A 197 1.64 20.30 4.90
C MET A 197 3.08 20.39 4.44
N GLU A 198 3.94 19.50 4.91
CA GLU A 198 5.38 19.51 4.62
C GLU A 198 6.01 18.13 4.75
N GLY A 199 7.01 17.84 3.90
CA GLY A 199 7.90 16.70 4.01
C GLY A 199 9.35 17.12 3.92
N ALA A 200 10.15 16.87 4.96
CA ALA A 200 11.55 17.22 5.02
C ALA A 200 12.45 15.99 5.13
N VAL A 201 13.42 15.84 4.22
CA VAL A 201 14.48 14.83 4.32
C VAL A 201 15.68 15.45 5.00
N THR A 202 15.84 15.21 6.31
CA THR A 202 16.90 15.74 7.16
C THR A 202 17.92 14.66 7.48
N TYR A 203 18.79 14.36 6.50
CA TYR A 203 19.66 13.18 6.54
C TYR A 203 20.89 13.36 7.42
N SER A 204 21.51 14.55 7.43
CA SER A 204 22.66 14.87 8.26
C SER A 204 22.26 15.50 9.61
N CYS A 205 23.14 15.39 10.61
CA CYS A 205 22.98 16.08 11.90
C CYS A 205 22.77 17.58 11.72
N ASP A 206 23.56 18.22 10.85
CA ASP A 206 23.42 19.66 10.54
C ASP A 206 22.03 19.98 9.98
N SER A 207 21.49 19.15 9.07
CA SER A 207 20.15 19.40 8.54
C SER A 207 19.04 19.18 9.59
N LYS A 208 19.22 18.22 10.53
CA LYS A 208 18.30 18.03 11.66
C LYS A 208 18.26 19.27 12.56
N MET A 209 19.43 19.80 12.91
CA MET A 209 19.52 21.02 13.72
C MET A 209 18.92 22.23 13.00
N ARG A 210 19.36 22.49 11.79
CA ARG A 210 18.99 23.71 11.03
C ARG A 210 17.53 23.74 10.62
N ARG A 211 17.00 22.58 10.19
CA ARG A 211 15.63 22.50 9.62
C ARG A 211 14.57 22.15 10.65
N LEU A 212 14.92 21.43 11.70
CA LEU A 212 13.96 20.91 12.66
C LEU A 212 14.21 21.39 14.08
N GLY A 213 15.31 22.11 14.33
CA GLY A 213 15.67 22.59 15.66
C GLY A 213 16.13 21.49 16.62
N VAL A 214 16.58 20.35 16.11
CA VAL A 214 17.18 19.29 16.94
C VAL A 214 18.39 19.87 17.67
N LYS A 215 18.50 19.65 18.96
CA LYS A 215 19.55 20.26 19.81
C LYS A 215 20.88 19.55 19.60
N ALA A 216 21.96 20.33 19.61
CA ALA A 216 23.33 19.78 19.51
C ALA A 216 23.63 18.82 20.68
N GLU A 217 23.20 19.18 21.89
CA GLU A 217 23.37 18.37 23.11
C GLU A 217 22.64 17.01 22.99
N THR A 218 21.49 16.98 22.32
CA THR A 218 20.74 15.73 22.07
C THR A 218 21.54 14.82 21.12
N LEU A 219 22.10 15.39 20.05
CA LEU A 219 22.92 14.62 19.10
C LEU A 219 24.25 14.15 19.71
N GLU A 220 24.89 14.95 20.56
CA GLU A 220 26.12 14.57 21.26
C GLU A 220 25.87 13.45 22.27
N LYS A 221 24.77 13.51 23.04
CA LYS A 221 24.48 12.58 24.12
C LYS A 221 23.83 11.28 23.63
N TYR A 222 22.92 11.35 22.67
CA TYR A 222 22.05 10.24 22.26
C TYR A 222 22.26 9.80 20.82
N THR A 223 23.12 10.46 20.08
CA THR A 223 23.37 10.28 18.64
C THR A 223 22.20 10.72 17.74
N ASP A 224 22.41 10.63 16.43
CA ASP A 224 21.39 10.96 15.42
C ASP A 224 20.34 9.85 15.22
N VAL A 225 20.57 8.67 15.81
CA VAL A 225 19.63 7.54 15.80
C VAL A 225 19.27 7.21 17.24
N SER A 226 18.27 7.87 17.75
CA SER A 226 17.75 7.68 19.11
C SER A 226 16.28 8.10 19.22
N ALA A 227 15.64 7.71 20.31
CA ALA A 227 14.28 8.12 20.61
C ALA A 227 14.17 9.64 20.82
N GLU A 228 15.17 10.23 21.47
CA GLU A 228 15.25 11.67 21.74
C GLU A 228 15.36 12.47 20.46
N THR A 229 16.27 12.08 19.57
CA THR A 229 16.42 12.73 18.26
C THR A 229 15.15 12.57 17.41
N ALA A 230 14.52 11.39 17.39
CA ALA A 230 13.27 11.19 16.69
C ALA A 230 12.16 12.11 17.22
N LYS A 231 12.03 12.27 18.55
CA LYS A 231 11.04 13.17 19.14
C LYS A 231 11.27 14.62 18.73
N GLU A 232 12.51 15.12 18.87
CA GLU A 232 12.82 16.49 18.48
C GLU A 232 12.60 16.73 16.97
N MET A 233 12.86 15.72 16.11
CA MET A 233 12.54 15.79 14.68
C MET A 233 11.04 15.91 14.43
N ALA A 234 10.21 15.09 15.13
CA ALA A 234 8.76 15.09 14.97
C ALA A 234 8.13 16.39 15.49
N ASP A 235 8.59 16.88 16.67
CA ASP A 235 8.16 18.17 17.22
C ASP A 235 8.54 19.32 16.29
N GLY A 236 9.79 19.33 15.80
CA GLY A 236 10.30 20.36 14.93
C GLY A 236 9.49 20.50 13.65
N ILE A 237 9.23 19.39 12.96
CA ILE A 237 8.47 19.45 11.70
C ILE A 237 7.00 19.86 11.95
N ARG A 238 6.38 19.36 13.03
CA ARG A 238 5.01 19.73 13.40
C ARG A 238 4.85 21.22 13.66
N LEU A 239 5.72 21.76 14.51
CA LEU A 239 5.67 23.17 14.95
C LEU A 239 5.98 24.12 13.81
N GLN A 240 6.98 23.82 12.98
CA GLN A 240 7.38 24.69 11.87
C GLN A 240 6.37 24.72 10.72
N SER A 241 5.74 23.57 10.43
CA SER A 241 4.72 23.50 9.37
C SER A 241 3.33 23.94 9.81
N GLY A 242 3.06 24.05 11.12
CA GLY A 242 1.73 24.28 11.67
C GLY A 242 0.79 23.07 11.51
N ALA A 243 1.34 21.87 11.35
CA ALA A 243 0.54 20.65 11.25
C ALA A 243 0.01 20.21 12.62
N ASP A 244 -1.10 19.45 12.62
CA ASP A 244 -1.65 18.84 13.84
C ASP A 244 -0.84 17.64 14.29
N ILE A 245 -0.24 16.91 13.34
CA ILE A 245 0.57 15.70 13.58
C ILE A 245 1.92 15.86 12.88
N GLY A 246 3.01 15.64 13.63
CA GLY A 246 4.34 15.50 13.08
C GLY A 246 4.82 14.05 13.20
N ILE A 247 5.38 13.48 12.13
CA ILE A 247 6.00 12.16 12.17
C ILE A 247 7.46 12.27 11.79
N SER A 248 8.32 11.53 12.49
CA SER A 248 9.72 11.42 12.13
C SER A 248 10.21 9.98 12.06
N THR A 249 11.29 9.77 11.29
CA THR A 249 12.02 8.51 11.23
C THR A 249 13.52 8.76 11.27
N THR A 250 14.25 8.04 12.13
CA THR A 250 15.70 7.96 12.11
C THR A 250 16.14 6.54 12.42
N GLY A 251 17.22 6.02 11.78
CA GLY A 251 17.58 4.62 11.95
C GLY A 251 18.71 4.13 11.06
N TYR A 252 19.18 2.93 11.35
CA TYR A 252 20.25 2.23 10.65
C TYR A 252 19.68 1.25 9.62
N ALA A 253 19.57 1.68 8.38
CA ALA A 253 19.01 0.82 7.32
C ALA A 253 20.02 -0.19 6.74
N GLY A 254 21.31 -0.06 7.06
CA GLY A 254 22.37 -0.90 6.55
C GLY A 254 22.76 -0.63 5.08
N PRO A 255 23.66 -1.44 4.45
CA PRO A 255 24.39 -2.58 5.04
C PRO A 255 25.56 -2.14 5.97
N THR A 256 25.96 -0.86 5.93
CA THR A 256 27.00 -0.28 6.78
C THR A 256 26.39 0.25 8.07
N GLY A 257 27.08 0.08 9.20
CA GLY A 257 26.64 0.51 10.52
C GLY A 257 27.32 -0.32 11.61
N ALA A 258 27.10 0.07 12.89
CA ALA A 258 27.64 -0.72 13.99
C ALA A 258 26.97 -2.11 14.03
N PRO A 259 27.73 -3.18 14.29
CA PRO A 259 27.19 -4.52 14.42
C PRO A 259 26.07 -4.57 15.48
N GLY A 260 24.92 -5.19 15.13
CA GLY A 260 23.76 -5.31 16.01
C GLY A 260 22.77 -4.14 15.96
N LEU A 261 23.12 -3.02 15.32
CA LEU A 261 22.22 -1.85 15.18
C LEU A 261 21.51 -1.77 13.82
N ILE A 262 21.94 -2.57 12.83
CA ILE A 262 21.29 -2.58 11.51
C ILE A 262 19.85 -3.08 11.66
N GLY A 263 18.91 -2.27 11.19
CA GLY A 263 17.48 -2.51 11.30
C GLY A 263 16.80 -1.80 12.48
N GLN A 264 17.57 -1.22 13.40
CA GLN A 264 17.03 -0.38 14.46
C GLN A 264 16.56 0.95 13.87
N VAL A 265 15.29 1.28 14.05
CA VAL A 265 14.68 2.53 13.59
C VAL A 265 13.82 3.09 14.71
N PHE A 266 13.98 4.38 14.98
CA PHE A 266 13.11 5.15 15.85
C PHE A 266 12.12 5.95 15.01
N ILE A 267 10.86 5.84 15.39
CA ILE A 267 9.73 6.55 14.77
C ILE A 267 9.07 7.36 15.85
N ALA A 268 8.91 8.66 15.67
CA ALA A 268 8.18 9.47 16.63
C ALA A 268 6.95 10.10 16.02
N VAL A 269 5.92 10.23 16.85
CA VAL A 269 4.66 10.90 16.51
C VAL A 269 4.45 12.02 17.52
N SER A 270 4.38 13.25 17.04
CA SER A 270 4.15 14.48 17.79
C SER A 270 2.75 15.00 17.54
N THR A 271 2.05 15.36 18.59
CA THR A 271 0.75 16.04 18.59
C THR A 271 0.75 17.17 19.60
N GLU A 272 -0.35 17.89 19.72
CA GLU A 272 -0.54 18.90 20.78
C GLU A 272 -0.46 18.28 22.19
N GLU A 273 -0.86 17.02 22.34
CA GLU A 273 -0.91 16.28 23.60
C GLU A 273 0.47 15.78 24.05
N GLY A 274 1.47 15.80 23.14
CA GLY A 274 2.84 15.36 23.38
C GLY A 274 3.46 14.58 22.25
N CYS A 275 4.69 14.10 22.49
CA CYS A 275 5.48 13.39 21.50
C CYS A 275 5.94 12.02 22.05
N ASN A 276 5.60 10.97 21.34
CA ASN A 276 6.00 9.60 21.66
C ASN A 276 6.92 9.04 20.59
N ALA A 277 7.98 8.35 21.04
CA ALA A 277 8.88 7.62 20.15
C ALA A 277 8.75 6.11 20.35
N TYR A 278 8.87 5.39 19.26
CA TYR A 278 8.75 3.94 19.18
C TYR A 278 10.00 3.38 18.51
N GLU A 279 10.60 2.39 19.13
CA GLU A 279 11.69 1.64 18.54
C GLU A 279 11.14 0.42 17.80
N VAL A 280 11.62 0.22 16.57
CA VAL A 280 11.34 -0.98 15.78
C VAL A 280 12.64 -1.61 15.31
N ASN A 281 12.72 -2.94 15.38
CA ASN A 281 13.87 -3.73 14.98
C ASN A 281 13.52 -4.54 13.73
N LEU A 282 13.92 -4.05 12.56
CA LEU A 282 13.55 -4.57 11.25
C LEU A 282 14.66 -5.49 10.71
N LYS A 283 14.27 -6.54 10.00
CA LYS A 283 15.20 -7.52 9.43
C LYS A 283 15.21 -7.44 7.91
N GLY A 284 16.34 -7.74 7.31
CA GLY A 284 16.50 -7.82 5.86
C GLY A 284 17.55 -6.85 5.31
N ASN A 285 17.51 -6.65 3.99
CA ASN A 285 18.37 -5.68 3.33
C ASN A 285 17.89 -4.24 3.55
N ARG A 286 18.69 -3.29 3.10
CA ARG A 286 18.41 -1.85 3.24
C ARG A 286 17.00 -1.44 2.75
N GLU A 287 16.56 -1.99 1.64
CA GLU A 287 15.25 -1.72 1.07
C GLU A 287 14.13 -2.21 2.00
N ARG A 288 14.20 -3.46 2.45
CA ARG A 288 13.21 -4.03 3.38
C ARG A 288 13.15 -3.30 4.72
N VAL A 289 14.29 -2.86 5.25
CA VAL A 289 14.33 -2.04 6.48
C VAL A 289 13.62 -0.70 6.25
N ARG A 290 13.88 -0.03 5.14
CA ARG A 290 13.24 1.25 4.81
C ARG A 290 11.73 1.10 4.59
N ASP A 291 11.32 0.09 3.81
CA ASP A 291 9.88 -0.20 3.61
C ASP A 291 9.16 -0.55 4.90
N GLY A 292 9.79 -1.38 5.73
CA GLY A 292 9.26 -1.71 7.06
C GLY A 292 9.12 -0.48 7.97
N ALA A 293 10.10 0.44 7.94
CA ALA A 293 10.05 1.70 8.70
C ALA A 293 8.89 2.59 8.23
N VAL A 294 8.67 2.68 6.91
CA VAL A 294 7.53 3.44 6.33
C VAL A 294 6.20 2.84 6.77
N LEU A 295 6.02 1.53 6.69
CA LEU A 295 4.76 0.87 7.09
C LEU A 295 4.50 1.03 8.59
N ASN A 296 5.53 0.92 9.44
CA ASN A 296 5.39 1.16 10.87
C ASN A 296 5.00 2.62 11.16
N ALA A 297 5.63 3.60 10.48
CA ALA A 297 5.29 5.01 10.63
C ALA A 297 3.85 5.31 10.23
N LEU A 298 3.39 4.77 9.09
CA LEU A 298 2.01 4.92 8.63
C LEU A 298 1.00 4.23 9.57
N ASN A 299 1.33 3.04 10.12
CA ASN A 299 0.45 2.38 11.09
C ASN A 299 0.37 3.16 12.41
N LEU A 300 1.46 3.76 12.87
CA LEU A 300 1.44 4.65 14.04
C LEU A 300 0.61 5.90 13.77
N LEU A 301 0.73 6.50 12.57
CA LEU A 301 -0.14 7.58 12.13
C LEU A 301 -1.61 7.18 12.18
N ARG A 302 -1.96 6.06 11.55
CA ARG A 302 -3.33 5.53 11.56
C ARG A 302 -3.89 5.40 12.98
N LYS A 303 -3.11 4.77 13.87
CA LYS A 303 -3.51 4.58 15.28
C LYS A 303 -3.68 5.92 16.01
N GLN A 304 -2.81 6.89 15.74
CA GLN A 304 -2.90 8.23 16.36
C GLN A 304 -4.16 8.98 15.90
N ILE A 305 -4.49 8.92 14.60
CA ILE A 305 -5.70 9.57 14.08
C ILE A 305 -6.95 8.91 14.69
N ILE A 306 -7.01 7.58 14.74
CA ILE A 306 -8.14 6.86 15.34
C ILE A 306 -8.28 7.20 16.82
N ALA A 307 -7.18 7.25 17.58
CA ALA A 307 -7.21 7.59 19.00
C ALA A 307 -7.75 9.01 19.24
N LYS A 308 -7.31 9.97 18.41
CA LYS A 308 -7.75 11.37 18.52
C LYS A 308 -9.21 11.56 18.14
N ASN A 309 -9.75 10.72 17.27
CA ASN A 309 -11.11 10.83 16.72
C ASN A 309 -12.12 9.85 17.32
N ARG A 310 -11.76 9.08 18.35
CA ARG A 310 -12.69 8.11 19.00
C ARG A 310 -14.02 8.71 19.47
N CYS A 311 -14.13 10.01 19.55
CA CYS A 311 -15.38 10.71 19.88
C CYS A 311 -16.19 11.14 18.66
N ASN A 312 -15.64 11.11 17.42
CA ASN A 312 -16.25 11.80 16.26
C ASN A 312 -16.30 10.98 14.96
N LEU A 313 -15.68 9.80 14.88
CA LEU A 313 -15.72 8.98 13.66
C LEU A 313 -16.71 7.83 13.84
N ASP A 314 -17.73 7.79 12.98
CA ASP A 314 -18.42 6.54 12.65
C ASP A 314 -17.38 5.53 12.17
N ILE A 315 -17.21 4.43 12.91
CA ILE A 315 -16.14 3.41 12.74
C ILE A 315 -16.26 2.63 11.41
N ASN A 316 -17.12 3.02 10.50
CA ASN A 316 -17.34 2.38 9.19
C ASN A 316 -16.28 2.70 8.11
N VAL A 317 -15.16 3.34 8.46
CA VAL A 317 -14.04 3.63 7.53
C VAL A 317 -12.94 2.56 7.59
N LEU A 318 -13.05 1.56 8.45
CA LEU A 318 -12.05 0.48 8.58
C LEU A 318 -12.41 -0.75 7.74
#